data_fe654e3db4560840c4de95d2f05d6e66
#
_entry.id   fe654e3db4560840c4de95d2f05d6e66
#
_cell.length_a   1.000
_cell.length_b   1.000
_cell.length_c   1.000
_cell.angle_alpha   90.00
_cell.angle_beta   90.00
_cell.angle_gamma   90.00
#
_symmetry.space_group_name_H-M   'P 1'
#
loop_
_entity.id
_entity.type
_entity.pdbx_description
1 polymer ?
#
loop_
_entity_poly.entity_id
_entity_poly.type
_entity_poly.pdbx_seq_one_letter_code
_entity_poly.pdbx_strand_id
1 'polypeptide(L)'
;MSPRRTRHVLAALGAAALVAALAATPPALRLLRGAAFVVRAAGLRGEWTDRLAAWRRTPFSTTAIAVPTRHGPLRGRLYRPAGAPRRSVVLTAGVHAEGIDEPRLVKLAGDLAATGVGVVTPELPDLLEYRITPRLVDLIADAAAWAAGQPAIAPDGRVGLIGISFAGGLSIVAAGRPAAAPHVAFTVSFGGHGDLGRVLRYLCTGVQPDGTRRPPHDYGVVIVLLNAADRLLPPADVEPLREGIRTFLRASHIDMVDHARARLVFDEAIALEAGLAPPAARLLHLVNTRDVQALGPILLPHVEGFAADPALSPERSPAPPSPVFLLHGTHDNVIPAIESELLGRALAARGTPVRLLVTPLITHAEVDRRTTARDVWDLLEFWGDVLAR
;
A
#
# COMPACT_ATOMS: atom_id res chain seq x y z
N MET A 1 -41.89 -23.31 -37.64
CA MET A 1 -40.90 -22.18 -37.55
C MET A 1 -40.47 -21.81 -38.96
N SER A 2 -40.49 -20.54 -39.33
CA SER A 2 -40.05 -20.14 -40.67
C SER A 2 -38.52 -20.28 -40.77
N PRO A 3 -38.00 -20.70 -41.97
CA PRO A 3 -36.56 -20.93 -42.17
C PRO A 3 -35.68 -19.68 -41.88
N ARG A 4 -36.29 -18.48 -41.90
CA ARG A 4 -35.62 -17.23 -41.52
C ARG A 4 -35.37 -17.14 -40.00
N ARG A 5 -36.36 -17.52 -39.16
CA ARG A 5 -36.20 -17.52 -37.69
C ARG A 5 -35.13 -18.51 -37.23
N THR A 6 -35.08 -19.70 -37.86
CA THR A 6 -34.04 -20.70 -37.53
C THR A 6 -32.62 -20.21 -37.88
N ARG A 7 -32.45 -19.47 -38.99
CA ARG A 7 -31.15 -18.89 -39.38
C ARG A 7 -30.71 -17.80 -38.39
N HIS A 8 -31.62 -16.93 -37.91
CA HIS A 8 -31.29 -15.90 -36.93
C HIS A 8 -30.93 -16.50 -35.55
N VAL A 9 -31.60 -17.55 -35.13
CA VAL A 9 -31.30 -18.27 -33.88
C VAL A 9 -29.95 -18.95 -33.97
N LEU A 10 -29.65 -19.63 -35.07
CA LEU A 10 -28.33 -20.26 -35.29
C LEU A 10 -27.20 -19.23 -35.37
N ALA A 11 -27.39 -18.08 -36.01
CA ALA A 11 -26.43 -17.00 -36.06
C ALA A 11 -26.20 -16.38 -34.68
N ALA A 12 -27.25 -16.18 -33.88
CA ALA A 12 -27.14 -15.68 -32.51
C ALA A 12 -26.44 -16.67 -31.58
N LEU A 13 -26.73 -17.97 -31.71
CA LEU A 13 -26.00 -19.04 -30.97
C LEU A 13 -24.54 -19.14 -31.39
N GLY A 14 -24.23 -19.02 -32.69
CA GLY A 14 -22.87 -18.99 -33.20
C GLY A 14 -22.08 -17.77 -32.70
N ALA A 15 -22.70 -16.59 -32.70
CA ALA A 15 -22.11 -15.39 -32.15
C ALA A 15 -21.90 -15.50 -30.63
N ALA A 16 -22.86 -16.03 -29.89
CA ALA A 16 -22.72 -16.28 -28.45
C ALA A 16 -21.61 -17.30 -28.14
N ALA A 17 -21.52 -18.38 -28.93
CA ALA A 17 -20.43 -19.37 -28.81
C ALA A 17 -19.06 -18.77 -29.12
N LEU A 18 -18.95 -17.91 -30.14
CA LEU A 18 -17.71 -17.20 -30.47
C LEU A 18 -17.31 -16.24 -29.35
N VAL A 19 -18.24 -15.45 -28.82
CA VAL A 19 -18.01 -14.56 -27.68
C VAL A 19 -17.57 -15.36 -26.45
N ALA A 20 -18.22 -16.49 -26.17
CA ALA A 20 -17.85 -17.37 -25.06
C ALA A 20 -16.44 -17.98 -25.26
N ALA A 21 -16.09 -18.39 -26.49
CA ALA A 21 -14.76 -18.91 -26.83
C ALA A 21 -13.68 -17.82 -26.69
N LEU A 22 -13.95 -16.60 -27.17
CA LEU A 22 -13.06 -15.44 -27.00
C LEU A 22 -12.88 -15.08 -25.52
N ALA A 23 -13.98 -15.09 -24.76
CA ALA A 23 -13.95 -14.82 -23.32
C ALA A 23 -13.23 -15.92 -22.51
N ALA A 24 -13.10 -17.13 -23.05
CA ALA A 24 -12.35 -18.23 -22.46
C ALA A 24 -10.86 -18.20 -22.78
N THR A 25 -10.39 -17.28 -23.63
CA THR A 25 -8.95 -17.14 -23.91
C THR A 25 -8.18 -16.69 -22.67
N PRO A 26 -6.90 -17.12 -22.49
CA PRO A 26 -6.09 -16.73 -21.35
C PRO A 26 -6.01 -15.21 -21.11
N PRO A 27 -5.83 -14.35 -22.15
CA PRO A 27 -5.86 -12.90 -21.97
C PRO A 27 -7.20 -12.36 -21.46
N ALA A 28 -8.32 -12.83 -22.02
CA ALA A 28 -9.65 -12.38 -21.60
C ALA A 28 -9.97 -12.82 -20.15
N LEU A 29 -9.62 -14.05 -19.78
CA LEU A 29 -9.78 -14.54 -18.41
C LEU A 29 -8.94 -13.75 -17.40
N ARG A 30 -7.72 -13.34 -17.81
CA ARG A 30 -6.86 -12.48 -17.00
C ARG A 30 -7.50 -11.12 -16.76
N LEU A 31 -7.98 -10.46 -17.81
CA LEU A 31 -8.68 -9.19 -17.74
C LEU A 31 -9.96 -9.28 -16.87
N LEU A 32 -10.75 -10.34 -17.06
CA LEU A 32 -11.96 -10.56 -16.24
C LEU A 32 -11.64 -10.77 -14.74
N ARG A 33 -10.53 -11.44 -14.42
CA ARG A 33 -10.06 -11.57 -13.02
C ARG A 33 -9.68 -10.20 -12.44
N GLY A 34 -8.92 -9.41 -13.21
CA GLY A 34 -8.57 -8.03 -12.83
C GLY A 34 -9.83 -7.20 -12.60
N ALA A 35 -10.80 -7.26 -13.53
CA ALA A 35 -12.06 -6.54 -13.44
C ALA A 35 -12.89 -6.96 -12.20
N ALA A 36 -13.05 -8.26 -11.97
CA ALA A 36 -13.78 -8.76 -10.80
C ALA A 36 -13.10 -8.33 -9.48
N PHE A 37 -11.77 -8.32 -9.44
CA PHE A 37 -11.01 -7.84 -8.28
C PHE A 37 -11.20 -6.34 -8.08
N VAL A 38 -10.97 -5.51 -9.10
CA VAL A 38 -11.08 -4.04 -9.01
C VAL A 38 -12.47 -3.61 -8.59
N VAL A 39 -13.53 -4.22 -9.16
CA VAL A 39 -14.93 -3.92 -8.78
C VAL A 39 -15.18 -4.22 -7.30
N ARG A 40 -14.66 -5.34 -6.77
CA ARG A 40 -14.75 -5.66 -5.34
C ARG A 40 -13.96 -4.69 -4.49
N ALA A 41 -12.70 -4.47 -4.83
CA ALA A 41 -11.80 -3.61 -4.07
C ALA A 41 -12.31 -2.16 -3.98
N ALA A 42 -12.83 -1.63 -5.10
CA ALA A 42 -13.45 -0.31 -5.16
C ALA A 42 -14.87 -0.25 -4.55
N GLY A 43 -15.46 -1.40 -4.19
CA GLY A 43 -16.80 -1.45 -3.61
C GLY A 43 -17.92 -0.95 -4.55
N LEU A 44 -17.72 -1.08 -5.87
CA LEU A 44 -18.68 -0.63 -6.85
C LEU A 44 -19.98 -1.48 -6.77
N ARG A 45 -21.12 -0.81 -6.79
CA ARG A 45 -22.46 -1.43 -6.68
C ARG A 45 -23.27 -1.18 -7.93
N GLY A 46 -24.08 -2.16 -8.31
CA GLY A 46 -24.98 -2.14 -9.46
C GLY A 46 -25.15 -3.54 -10.05
N GLU A 47 -26.18 -3.75 -10.85
CA GLU A 47 -26.52 -5.09 -11.33
C GLU A 47 -25.36 -5.81 -12.03
N TRP A 48 -24.64 -5.11 -12.92
CA TRP A 48 -23.51 -5.68 -13.66
C TRP A 48 -22.24 -5.79 -12.80
N THR A 49 -21.97 -4.80 -11.97
CA THR A 49 -20.82 -4.84 -11.06
C THR A 49 -20.97 -5.90 -9.99
N ASP A 50 -22.18 -6.12 -9.46
CA ASP A 50 -22.43 -7.18 -8.48
C ASP A 50 -22.27 -8.58 -9.10
N ARG A 51 -22.73 -8.80 -10.34
CA ARG A 51 -22.48 -10.04 -11.10
C ARG A 51 -20.99 -10.28 -11.33
N LEU A 52 -20.27 -9.23 -11.73
CA LEU A 52 -18.81 -9.31 -11.95
C LEU A 52 -18.04 -9.54 -10.64
N ALA A 53 -18.42 -8.86 -9.57
CA ALA A 53 -17.86 -9.06 -8.23
C ALA A 53 -18.07 -10.50 -7.72
N ALA A 54 -19.21 -11.12 -8.05
CA ALA A 54 -19.51 -12.50 -7.68
C ALA A 54 -18.81 -13.53 -8.59
N TRP A 55 -18.33 -13.12 -9.77
CA TRP A 55 -17.74 -14.02 -10.73
C TRP A 55 -16.48 -14.71 -10.18
N ARG A 56 -16.47 -16.04 -10.15
CA ARG A 56 -15.40 -16.89 -9.60
C ARG A 56 -14.92 -16.47 -8.20
N ARG A 57 -15.83 -15.94 -7.38
CA ARG A 57 -15.52 -15.62 -5.99
C ARG A 57 -15.26 -16.90 -5.21
N THR A 58 -14.08 -16.99 -4.59
CA THR A 58 -13.68 -18.11 -3.74
C THR A 58 -14.01 -17.76 -2.28
N PRO A 59 -14.75 -18.63 -1.55
CA PRO A 59 -14.88 -18.48 -0.10
C PRO A 59 -13.50 -18.56 0.56
N PHE A 60 -13.33 -17.90 1.68
CA PHE A 60 -12.08 -17.96 2.47
C PHE A 60 -12.37 -17.93 3.96
N SER A 61 -11.42 -18.42 4.75
CA SER A 61 -11.40 -18.32 6.20
C SER A 61 -10.26 -17.39 6.65
N THR A 62 -10.40 -16.83 7.85
CA THR A 62 -9.40 -15.98 8.45
C THR A 62 -8.98 -16.55 9.79
N THR A 63 -7.67 -16.68 10.03
CA THR A 63 -7.07 -17.19 11.26
C THR A 63 -5.96 -16.29 11.74
N ALA A 64 -5.89 -16.07 13.07
CA ALA A 64 -4.73 -15.45 13.68
C ALA A 64 -3.54 -16.43 13.63
N ILE A 65 -2.36 -15.89 13.32
CA ILE A 65 -1.11 -16.64 13.23
C ILE A 65 0.01 -15.89 13.94
N ALA A 66 1.06 -16.61 14.32
CA ALA A 66 2.35 -16.04 14.69
C ALA A 66 3.32 -16.27 13.53
N VAL A 67 3.95 -15.19 13.04
CA VAL A 67 4.96 -15.25 11.98
C VAL A 67 6.34 -15.16 12.62
N PRO A 68 7.15 -16.22 12.62
CA PRO A 68 8.49 -16.20 13.19
C PRO A 68 9.41 -15.28 12.40
N THR A 69 10.19 -14.47 13.10
CA THR A 69 11.24 -13.62 12.52
C THR A 69 12.48 -13.63 13.41
N ARG A 70 13.62 -13.17 12.88
CA ARG A 70 14.87 -12.99 13.66
C ARG A 70 14.71 -12.00 14.81
N HIS A 71 13.72 -11.14 14.76
CA HIS A 71 13.40 -10.14 15.80
C HIS A 71 12.27 -10.58 16.75
N GLY A 72 11.92 -11.87 16.75
CA GLY A 72 10.81 -12.43 17.50
C GLY A 72 9.56 -12.64 16.64
N PRO A 73 8.55 -13.33 17.20
CA PRO A 73 7.33 -13.62 16.47
C PRO A 73 6.47 -12.36 16.29
N LEU A 74 5.93 -12.18 15.09
CA LEU A 74 4.95 -11.13 14.80
C LEU A 74 3.53 -11.68 14.94
N ARG A 75 2.63 -10.89 15.48
CA ARG A 75 1.20 -11.11 15.29
C ARG A 75 0.89 -11.04 13.79
N GLY A 76 0.06 -11.93 13.30
CA GLY A 76 -0.34 -11.92 11.90
C GLY A 76 -1.72 -12.52 11.68
N ARG A 77 -2.19 -12.41 10.46
CA ARG A 77 -3.46 -12.98 10.04
C ARG A 77 -3.28 -13.71 8.70
N LEU A 78 -3.82 -14.92 8.61
CA LEU A 78 -3.85 -15.70 7.39
C LEU A 78 -5.29 -15.72 6.86
N TYR A 79 -5.46 -15.24 5.63
CA TYR A 79 -6.68 -15.38 4.84
C TYR A 79 -6.47 -16.54 3.88
N ARG A 80 -7.14 -17.66 4.15
CA ARG A 80 -6.99 -18.91 3.39
C ARG A 80 -8.19 -19.11 2.49
N PRO A 81 -8.05 -19.12 1.16
CA PRO A 81 -9.10 -19.48 0.24
C PRO A 81 -9.52 -20.95 0.41
N ALA A 82 -10.76 -21.27 0.07
CA ALA A 82 -11.22 -22.65 0.02
C ALA A 82 -10.43 -23.43 -1.05
N GLY A 83 -9.84 -24.56 -0.65
CA GLY A 83 -8.93 -25.34 -1.49
C GLY A 83 -7.47 -24.87 -1.39
N ALA A 84 -6.62 -25.44 -2.24
CA ALA A 84 -5.22 -25.03 -2.32
C ALA A 84 -5.13 -23.62 -2.96
N PRO A 85 -4.37 -22.69 -2.35
CA PRO A 85 -4.17 -21.38 -2.94
C PRO A 85 -3.40 -21.50 -4.27
N ARG A 86 -3.79 -20.70 -5.25
CA ARG A 86 -3.08 -20.63 -6.54
C ARG A 86 -1.70 -20.00 -6.39
N ARG A 87 -1.61 -19.02 -5.52
CA ARG A 87 -0.43 -18.30 -5.08
C ARG A 87 -0.75 -17.69 -3.72
N SER A 88 0.26 -17.44 -2.92
CA SER A 88 0.08 -16.63 -1.71
C SER A 88 0.90 -15.36 -1.77
N VAL A 89 0.44 -14.36 -1.03
CA VAL A 89 1.11 -13.07 -0.89
C VAL A 89 1.30 -12.72 0.58
N VAL A 90 2.40 -12.02 0.88
CA VAL A 90 2.58 -11.29 2.13
C VAL A 90 2.16 -9.84 1.86
N LEU A 91 1.09 -9.39 2.50
CA LEU A 91 0.54 -8.05 2.37
C LEU A 91 0.89 -7.23 3.60
N THR A 92 1.66 -6.16 3.42
CA THR A 92 2.12 -5.28 4.49
C THR A 92 1.36 -3.94 4.47
N ALA A 93 0.87 -3.55 5.66
CA ALA A 93 0.20 -2.27 5.87
C ALA A 93 1.15 -1.10 5.62
N GLY A 94 0.61 0.07 5.32
CA GLY A 94 1.30 1.34 5.42
C GLY A 94 1.54 1.76 6.88
N VAL A 95 2.04 2.97 7.07
CA VAL A 95 2.24 3.58 8.39
C VAL A 95 0.87 3.90 8.99
N HIS A 96 0.45 3.13 10.01
CA HIS A 96 -0.89 3.22 10.57
C HIS A 96 -0.99 2.55 11.94
N ALA A 97 -1.59 3.24 12.93
CA ALA A 97 -1.71 2.72 14.31
C ALA A 97 -2.53 1.43 14.44
N GLU A 98 -3.48 1.17 13.53
CA GLU A 98 -4.28 -0.07 13.55
C GLU A 98 -3.59 -1.25 12.84
N GLY A 99 -2.52 -1.00 12.09
CA GLY A 99 -1.72 -2.05 11.45
C GLY A 99 -2.56 -3.03 10.62
N ILE A 100 -2.54 -4.31 11.01
CA ILE A 100 -3.29 -5.37 10.31
C ILE A 100 -4.80 -5.36 10.59
N ASP A 101 -5.27 -4.54 11.50
CA ASP A 101 -6.70 -4.36 11.82
C ASP A 101 -7.31 -3.15 11.06
N GLU A 102 -6.50 -2.38 10.34
CA GLU A 102 -6.98 -1.25 9.53
C GLU A 102 -8.02 -1.74 8.50
N PRO A 103 -9.25 -1.16 8.48
CA PRO A 103 -10.38 -1.70 7.72
C PRO A 103 -10.13 -1.83 6.21
N ARG A 104 -9.37 -0.91 5.60
CA ARG A 104 -9.07 -0.95 4.16
C ARG A 104 -8.07 -2.08 3.85
N LEU A 105 -7.10 -2.33 4.74
CA LEU A 105 -6.18 -3.46 4.61
C LEU A 105 -6.92 -4.78 4.77
N VAL A 106 -7.79 -4.90 5.78
CA VAL A 106 -8.63 -6.10 6.00
C VAL A 106 -9.50 -6.38 4.78
N LYS A 107 -10.12 -5.32 4.22
CA LYS A 107 -10.92 -5.44 3.00
C LYS A 107 -10.07 -5.90 1.81
N LEU A 108 -8.91 -5.28 1.57
CA LEU A 108 -8.00 -5.63 0.48
C LEU A 108 -7.52 -7.09 0.59
N ALA A 109 -7.13 -7.52 1.80
CA ALA A 109 -6.73 -8.89 2.06
C ALA A 109 -7.87 -9.89 1.77
N GLY A 110 -9.09 -9.58 2.19
CA GLY A 110 -10.29 -10.36 1.90
C GLY A 110 -10.62 -10.42 0.41
N ASP A 111 -10.51 -9.29 -0.31
CA ASP A 111 -10.77 -9.23 -1.75
C ASP A 111 -9.72 -9.99 -2.57
N LEU A 112 -8.45 -9.98 -2.15
CA LEU A 112 -7.41 -10.84 -2.71
C LEU A 112 -7.71 -12.32 -2.43
N ALA A 113 -8.05 -12.67 -1.19
CA ALA A 113 -8.38 -14.06 -0.84
C ALA A 113 -9.59 -14.57 -1.63
N ALA A 114 -10.58 -13.72 -1.89
CA ALA A 114 -11.75 -14.03 -2.71
C ALA A 114 -11.40 -14.29 -4.20
N THR A 115 -10.16 -14.00 -4.66
CA THR A 115 -9.67 -14.40 -5.98
C THR A 115 -9.01 -15.79 -6.00
N GLY A 116 -8.91 -16.45 -4.84
CA GLY A 116 -8.18 -17.72 -4.67
C GLY A 116 -6.70 -17.55 -4.31
N VAL A 117 -6.28 -16.34 -3.94
CA VAL A 117 -4.93 -16.03 -3.44
C VAL A 117 -4.88 -16.19 -1.93
N GLY A 118 -3.90 -16.90 -1.39
CA GLY A 118 -3.64 -16.91 0.05
C GLY A 118 -3.03 -15.57 0.48
N VAL A 119 -3.45 -15.00 1.61
CA VAL A 119 -2.89 -13.73 2.07
C VAL A 119 -2.40 -13.85 3.51
N VAL A 120 -1.15 -13.48 3.75
CA VAL A 120 -0.55 -13.34 5.08
C VAL A 120 -0.35 -11.85 5.35
N THR A 121 -0.92 -11.35 6.44
CA THR A 121 -0.71 -9.96 6.89
C THR A 121 0.08 -9.98 8.19
N PRO A 122 1.42 -9.80 8.16
CA PRO A 122 2.21 -9.64 9.37
C PRO A 122 2.03 -8.23 9.93
N GLU A 123 1.91 -8.11 11.25
CA GLU A 123 1.92 -6.83 11.93
C GLU A 123 3.36 -6.35 12.08
N LEU A 124 3.63 -5.15 11.60
CA LEU A 124 4.95 -4.54 11.65
C LEU A 124 4.97 -3.49 12.78
N PRO A 125 5.55 -3.79 13.96
CA PRO A 125 5.41 -2.94 15.16
C PRO A 125 5.88 -1.51 14.96
N ASP A 126 6.96 -1.30 14.22
CA ASP A 126 7.50 0.05 14.01
C ASP A 126 6.52 0.94 13.23
N LEU A 127 5.72 0.36 12.29
CA LEU A 127 4.71 1.12 11.54
C LEU A 127 3.50 1.49 12.38
N LEU A 128 3.17 0.71 13.43
CA LEU A 128 2.14 1.08 14.40
C LEU A 128 2.53 2.34 15.18
N GLU A 129 3.83 2.52 15.40
CA GLU A 129 4.42 3.66 16.09
C GLU A 129 4.83 4.79 15.14
N TYR A 130 4.39 4.74 13.88
CA TYR A 130 4.73 5.70 12.83
C TYR A 130 6.25 5.81 12.57
N ARG A 131 7.00 4.72 12.75
CA ARG A 131 8.46 4.66 12.56
C ARG A 131 8.82 3.87 11.31
N ILE A 132 9.74 4.42 10.53
CA ILE A 132 10.29 3.76 9.33
C ILE A 132 11.74 3.40 9.65
N THR A 133 12.02 2.12 9.86
CA THR A 133 13.32 1.61 10.30
C THR A 133 13.84 0.50 9.38
N PRO A 134 15.17 0.27 9.31
CA PRO A 134 15.74 -0.84 8.56
C PRO A 134 15.27 -2.22 9.02
N ARG A 135 14.87 -2.35 10.29
CA ARG A 135 14.30 -3.57 10.88
C ARG A 135 13.05 -4.03 10.13
N LEU A 136 12.24 -3.10 9.60
CA LEU A 136 11.05 -3.43 8.82
C LEU A 136 11.37 -4.29 7.61
N VAL A 137 12.49 -4.01 6.94
CA VAL A 137 12.95 -4.81 5.78
C VAL A 137 13.25 -6.24 6.18
N ASP A 138 13.90 -6.43 7.35
CA ASP A 138 14.18 -7.77 7.88
C ASP A 138 12.88 -8.51 8.22
N LEU A 139 11.93 -7.82 8.86
CA LEU A 139 10.62 -8.41 9.21
C LEU A 139 9.82 -8.84 7.98
N ILE A 140 9.82 -8.02 6.91
CA ILE A 140 9.16 -8.34 5.64
C ILE A 140 9.87 -9.53 4.95
N ALA A 141 11.19 -9.52 4.92
CA ALA A 141 11.97 -10.61 4.32
C ALA A 141 11.77 -11.94 5.06
N ASP A 142 11.78 -11.93 6.39
CA ASP A 142 11.57 -13.11 7.22
C ASP A 142 10.13 -13.63 7.06
N ALA A 143 9.13 -12.75 7.01
CA ALA A 143 7.75 -13.13 6.77
C ALA A 143 7.56 -13.79 5.38
N ALA A 144 8.24 -13.28 4.36
CA ALA A 144 8.25 -13.86 3.03
C ALA A 144 8.87 -15.28 3.02
N ALA A 145 10.06 -15.42 3.62
CA ALA A 145 10.76 -16.70 3.69
C ALA A 145 9.96 -17.74 4.52
N TRP A 146 9.39 -17.31 5.66
CA TRP A 146 8.54 -18.17 6.47
C TRP A 146 7.30 -18.65 5.70
N ALA A 147 6.57 -17.73 5.07
CA ALA A 147 5.36 -18.06 4.33
C ALA A 147 5.66 -18.98 3.13
N ALA A 148 6.76 -18.74 2.42
CA ALA A 148 7.25 -19.59 1.34
C ALA A 148 7.63 -21.01 1.82
N GLY A 149 8.17 -21.12 3.03
CA GLY A 149 8.51 -22.39 3.65
C GLY A 149 7.32 -23.23 4.15
N GLN A 150 6.08 -22.69 4.06
CA GLN A 150 4.86 -23.41 4.48
C GLN A 150 4.13 -23.99 3.26
N PRO A 151 4.16 -25.31 3.00
CA PRO A 151 3.49 -25.91 1.82
C PRO A 151 1.97 -25.64 1.79
N ALA A 152 1.33 -25.50 2.95
CA ALA A 152 -0.08 -25.17 3.05
C ALA A 152 -0.41 -23.70 2.67
N ILE A 153 0.59 -22.82 2.64
CA ILE A 153 0.48 -21.41 2.23
C ILE A 153 1.02 -21.24 0.82
N ALA A 154 2.24 -21.72 0.56
CA ALA A 154 2.93 -21.57 -0.71
C ALA A 154 3.38 -22.94 -1.26
N PRO A 155 2.51 -23.65 -1.99
CA PRO A 155 2.82 -25.00 -2.47
C PRO A 155 4.05 -25.07 -3.41
N ASP A 156 4.38 -23.98 -4.08
CA ASP A 156 5.55 -23.84 -4.97
C ASP A 156 6.78 -23.21 -4.29
N GLY A 157 6.73 -23.00 -2.96
CA GLY A 157 7.83 -22.43 -2.21
C GLY A 157 8.09 -20.94 -2.47
N ARG A 158 7.13 -20.22 -3.07
CA ARG A 158 7.27 -18.80 -3.41
C ARG A 158 6.01 -18.01 -3.09
N VAL A 159 6.20 -16.74 -2.68
CA VAL A 159 5.12 -15.79 -2.37
C VAL A 159 5.29 -14.50 -3.16
N GLY A 160 4.18 -13.79 -3.39
CA GLY A 160 4.24 -12.39 -3.78
C GLY A 160 4.42 -11.49 -2.55
N LEU A 161 5.04 -10.33 -2.73
CA LEU A 161 4.99 -9.26 -1.74
C LEU A 161 4.06 -8.16 -2.24
N ILE A 162 3.20 -7.64 -1.37
CA ILE A 162 2.38 -6.44 -1.65
C ILE A 162 2.58 -5.48 -0.49
N GLY A 163 3.19 -4.34 -0.75
CA GLY A 163 3.39 -3.30 0.25
C GLY A 163 2.61 -2.03 -0.08
N ILE A 164 1.99 -1.43 0.93
CA ILE A 164 1.20 -0.21 0.80
C ILE A 164 2.02 0.98 1.31
N SER A 165 2.01 2.12 0.60
CA SER A 165 2.68 3.34 1.00
C SER A 165 4.19 3.08 1.24
N PHE A 166 4.78 3.56 2.32
CA PHE A 166 6.19 3.30 2.64
C PHE A 166 6.56 1.81 2.66
N ALA A 167 5.65 0.93 3.09
CA ALA A 167 5.89 -0.51 3.04
C ALA A 167 6.04 -1.05 1.60
N GLY A 168 5.53 -0.32 0.59
CA GLY A 168 5.74 -0.65 -0.82
C GLY A 168 7.21 -0.59 -1.22
N GLY A 169 7.90 0.51 -0.88
CA GLY A 169 9.34 0.64 -1.10
C GLY A 169 10.13 -0.38 -0.29
N LEU A 170 9.81 -0.55 1.00
CA LEU A 170 10.49 -1.52 1.87
C LEU A 170 10.31 -2.97 1.41
N SER A 171 9.15 -3.32 0.83
CA SER A 171 8.91 -4.65 0.24
C SER A 171 9.81 -4.91 -0.98
N ILE A 172 10.10 -3.89 -1.79
CA ILE A 172 11.06 -4.00 -2.90
C ILE A 172 12.47 -4.24 -2.35
N VAL A 173 12.87 -3.51 -1.31
CA VAL A 173 14.17 -3.74 -0.65
C VAL A 173 14.25 -5.15 -0.09
N ALA A 174 13.21 -5.62 0.60
CA ALA A 174 13.14 -6.97 1.14
C ALA A 174 13.28 -8.04 0.03
N ALA A 175 12.58 -7.86 -1.10
CA ALA A 175 12.66 -8.75 -2.25
C ALA A 175 14.06 -8.81 -2.91
N GLY A 176 14.85 -7.76 -2.78
CA GLY A 176 16.26 -7.71 -3.23
C GLY A 176 17.26 -8.35 -2.25
N ARG A 177 16.84 -8.67 -1.00
CA ARG A 177 17.71 -9.33 -0.02
C ARG A 177 18.05 -10.76 -0.44
N PRO A 178 19.31 -11.22 -0.37
CA PRO A 178 19.71 -12.56 -0.78
C PRO A 178 18.89 -13.68 -0.10
N ALA A 179 18.55 -13.51 1.17
CA ALA A 179 17.77 -14.48 1.94
C ALA A 179 16.30 -14.59 1.49
N ALA A 180 15.71 -13.51 0.95
CA ALA A 180 14.31 -13.48 0.53
C ALA A 180 14.11 -13.66 -0.98
N ALA A 181 15.07 -13.21 -1.79
CA ALA A 181 14.97 -13.19 -3.26
C ALA A 181 14.56 -14.54 -3.89
N PRO A 182 15.06 -15.71 -3.46
CA PRO A 182 14.63 -17.01 -3.99
C PRO A 182 13.16 -17.32 -3.73
N HIS A 183 12.59 -16.76 -2.66
CA HIS A 183 11.24 -17.00 -2.17
C HIS A 183 10.21 -16.02 -2.70
N VAL A 184 10.66 -14.93 -3.37
CA VAL A 184 9.76 -13.89 -3.88
C VAL A 184 9.46 -14.13 -5.36
N ALA A 185 8.19 -14.32 -5.70
CA ALA A 185 7.73 -14.52 -7.07
C ALA A 185 7.52 -13.20 -7.82
N PHE A 186 7.06 -12.17 -7.13
CA PHE A 186 6.87 -10.80 -7.60
C PHE A 186 6.70 -9.85 -6.42
N THR A 187 6.83 -8.56 -6.67
CA THR A 187 6.55 -7.51 -5.67
C THR A 187 5.60 -6.47 -6.25
N VAL A 188 4.59 -6.08 -5.49
CA VAL A 188 3.70 -4.93 -5.79
C VAL A 188 3.98 -3.83 -4.78
N SER A 189 4.33 -2.65 -5.27
CA SER A 189 4.41 -1.43 -4.48
C SER A 189 3.21 -0.54 -4.82
N PHE A 190 2.34 -0.33 -3.85
CA PHE A 190 1.17 0.51 -4.00
C PHE A 190 1.42 1.85 -3.32
N GLY A 191 1.65 2.90 -4.10
CA GLY A 191 1.97 4.24 -3.60
C GLY A 191 3.27 4.30 -2.80
N GLY A 192 4.27 3.47 -3.16
CA GLY A 192 5.54 3.41 -2.45
C GLY A 192 6.58 4.39 -2.98
N HIS A 193 7.65 4.54 -2.23
CA HIS A 193 8.77 5.44 -2.55
C HIS A 193 9.94 4.73 -3.23
N GLY A 194 10.75 5.49 -3.96
CA GLY A 194 12.04 5.05 -4.51
C GLY A 194 13.22 5.44 -3.62
N ASP A 195 13.21 6.66 -3.08
CA ASP A 195 14.21 7.18 -2.16
C ASP A 195 13.54 7.88 -0.98
N LEU A 196 13.79 7.39 0.25
CA LEU A 196 13.17 7.94 1.45
C LEU A 196 13.59 9.38 1.71
N GLY A 197 14.87 9.72 1.50
CA GLY A 197 15.38 11.09 1.73
C GLY A 197 14.70 12.11 0.82
N ARG A 198 14.45 11.72 -0.41
CA ARG A 198 13.76 12.55 -1.40
C ARG A 198 12.31 12.81 -1.01
N VAL A 199 11.59 11.78 -0.52
CA VAL A 199 10.22 11.92 0.00
C VAL A 199 10.19 12.81 1.25
N LEU A 200 11.07 12.58 2.22
CA LEU A 200 11.11 13.41 3.43
C LEU A 200 11.41 14.89 3.11
N ARG A 201 12.28 15.15 2.15
CA ARG A 201 12.54 16.50 1.65
C ARG A 201 11.29 17.12 1.00
N TYR A 202 10.57 16.36 0.17
CA TYR A 202 9.29 16.79 -0.40
C TYR A 202 8.29 17.15 0.70
N LEU A 203 8.13 16.30 1.71
CA LEU A 203 7.21 16.55 2.83
C LEU A 203 7.53 17.86 3.56
N CYS A 204 8.82 18.24 3.67
CA CYS A 204 9.24 19.47 4.31
C CYS A 204 9.17 20.71 3.40
N THR A 205 9.20 20.57 2.09
CA THR A 205 9.38 21.72 1.15
C THR A 205 8.22 21.90 0.17
N GLY A 206 7.41 20.85 -0.05
CA GLY A 206 6.42 20.81 -1.11
C GLY A 206 7.02 20.79 -2.53
N VAL A 207 8.35 20.61 -2.66
CA VAL A 207 9.04 20.56 -3.95
C VAL A 207 9.28 19.11 -4.34
N GLN A 208 8.74 18.72 -5.50
CA GLN A 208 8.93 17.39 -6.07
C GLN A 208 10.32 17.28 -6.76
N PRO A 209 10.80 16.05 -7.06
CA PRO A 209 12.09 15.83 -7.71
C PRO A 209 12.27 16.51 -9.07
N ASP A 210 11.19 16.79 -9.78
CA ASP A 210 11.18 17.52 -11.06
C ASP A 210 11.15 19.04 -10.92
N GLY A 211 11.18 19.55 -9.68
CA GLY A 211 11.11 20.97 -9.36
C GLY A 211 9.69 21.53 -9.27
N THR A 212 8.68 20.77 -9.62
CA THR A 212 7.28 21.21 -9.48
C THR A 212 6.89 21.31 -8.00
N ARG A 213 5.94 22.21 -7.70
CA ARG A 213 5.45 22.40 -6.33
C ARG A 213 4.07 21.79 -6.16
N ARG A 214 3.92 20.98 -5.11
CA ARG A 214 2.65 20.46 -4.65
C ARG A 214 2.63 20.52 -3.13
N PRO A 215 1.60 21.12 -2.50
CA PRO A 215 1.47 21.08 -1.05
C PRO A 215 1.44 19.63 -0.55
N PRO A 216 2.34 19.23 0.35
CA PRO A 216 2.31 17.90 0.93
C PRO A 216 1.13 17.77 1.90
N HIS A 217 0.69 16.54 2.12
CA HIS A 217 -0.30 16.26 3.15
C HIS A 217 0.31 16.48 4.54
N ASP A 218 -0.42 17.13 5.44
CA ASP A 218 0.00 17.43 6.82
C ASP A 218 0.44 16.19 7.60
N TYR A 219 -0.27 15.07 7.43
CA TYR A 219 0.05 13.77 8.03
C TYR A 219 1.51 13.37 7.86
N GLY A 220 2.10 13.54 6.67
CA GLY A 220 3.48 13.19 6.41
C GLY A 220 4.49 14.01 7.21
N VAL A 221 4.31 15.33 7.24
CA VAL A 221 5.16 16.25 8.01
C VAL A 221 5.05 16.01 9.52
N VAL A 222 3.84 15.73 10.00
CA VAL A 222 3.58 15.42 11.42
C VAL A 222 4.32 14.14 11.84
N ILE A 223 4.36 13.12 11.00
CA ILE A 223 5.15 11.90 11.24
C ILE A 223 6.66 12.21 11.27
N VAL A 224 7.14 13.08 10.39
CA VAL A 224 8.55 13.51 10.44
C VAL A 224 8.86 14.19 11.78
N LEU A 225 7.98 15.09 12.26
CA LEU A 225 8.15 15.73 13.57
C LEU A 225 8.14 14.70 14.72
N LEU A 226 7.20 13.74 14.71
CA LEU A 226 7.15 12.68 15.72
C LEU A 226 8.48 11.95 15.86
N ASN A 227 9.14 11.67 14.73
CA ASN A 227 10.44 10.98 14.70
C ASN A 227 11.63 11.91 14.99
N ALA A 228 11.49 13.23 14.78
CA ALA A 228 12.54 14.22 15.01
C ALA A 228 12.51 14.84 16.41
N ALA A 229 11.51 14.56 17.22
CA ALA A 229 11.24 15.26 18.49
C ALA A 229 12.47 15.26 19.43
N ASP A 230 13.19 14.16 19.51
CA ASP A 230 14.41 14.00 20.32
C ASP A 230 15.62 14.81 19.82
N ARG A 231 15.59 15.29 18.59
CA ARG A 231 16.62 16.18 18.01
C ARG A 231 16.28 17.66 18.17
N LEU A 232 15.03 17.96 18.53
CA LEU A 232 14.49 19.31 18.59
C LEU A 232 14.29 19.78 20.03
N LEU A 233 14.12 18.84 20.98
CA LEU A 233 13.70 19.14 22.35
C LEU A 233 14.60 18.48 23.38
N PRO A 234 14.66 19.06 24.61
CA PRO A 234 15.21 18.36 25.75
C PRO A 234 14.45 17.05 26.05
N PRO A 235 15.15 16.03 26.61
CA PRO A 235 14.55 14.69 26.83
C PRO A 235 13.20 14.72 27.61
N ALA A 236 13.03 15.65 28.56
CA ALA A 236 11.81 15.77 29.36
C ALA A 236 10.58 16.18 28.54
N ASP A 237 10.75 16.90 27.41
CA ASP A 237 9.67 17.45 26.60
C ASP A 237 9.33 16.56 25.42
N VAL A 238 10.17 15.55 25.12
CA VAL A 238 10.02 14.69 23.93
C VAL A 238 8.74 13.85 23.99
N GLU A 239 8.55 13.10 25.08
CA GLU A 239 7.39 12.20 25.17
C GLU A 239 6.07 12.94 25.33
N PRO A 240 5.97 14.03 26.09
CA PRO A 240 4.78 14.88 26.10
C PRO A 240 4.39 15.42 24.71
N LEU A 241 5.36 15.88 23.90
CA LEU A 241 5.10 16.29 22.52
C LEU A 241 4.62 15.11 21.67
N ARG A 242 5.29 13.95 21.76
CA ARG A 242 4.92 12.73 21.02
C ARG A 242 3.50 12.28 21.33
N GLU A 243 3.06 12.38 22.58
CA GLU A 243 1.68 12.06 22.97
C GLU A 243 0.66 12.98 22.30
N GLY A 244 0.91 14.29 22.28
CA GLY A 244 0.07 15.25 21.57
C GLY A 244 -0.01 14.94 20.06
N ILE A 245 1.14 14.64 19.45
CA ILE A 245 1.21 14.25 18.02
C ILE A 245 0.44 12.95 17.74
N ARG A 246 0.60 11.90 18.57
CA ARG A 246 -0.14 10.64 18.41
C ARG A 246 -1.65 10.86 18.56
N THR A 247 -2.06 11.73 19.48
CA THR A 247 -3.48 12.10 19.64
C THR A 247 -4.02 12.80 18.40
N PHE A 248 -3.27 13.74 17.82
CA PHE A 248 -3.62 14.36 16.53
C PHE A 248 -3.71 13.34 15.38
N LEU A 249 -2.73 12.44 15.26
CA LEU A 249 -2.73 11.41 14.22
C LEU A 249 -3.91 10.44 14.39
N ARG A 250 -4.25 10.07 15.62
CA ARG A 250 -5.46 9.28 15.96
C ARG A 250 -6.73 10.02 15.55
N ALA A 251 -6.84 11.31 15.83
CA ALA A 251 -7.96 12.15 15.42
C ALA A 251 -8.10 12.21 13.90
N SER A 252 -7.00 12.46 13.18
CA SER A 252 -6.96 12.50 11.72
C SER A 252 -7.41 11.17 11.09
N HIS A 253 -7.10 10.06 11.74
CA HIS A 253 -7.54 8.74 11.30
C HIS A 253 -9.04 8.54 11.52
N ILE A 254 -9.54 8.88 12.70
CA ILE A 254 -10.98 8.80 13.03
C ILE A 254 -11.80 9.68 12.08
N ASP A 255 -11.26 10.84 11.69
CA ASP A 255 -11.91 11.82 10.80
C ASP A 255 -12.29 11.24 9.42
N MET A 256 -11.58 10.22 8.97
CA MET A 256 -11.90 9.52 7.71
C MET A 256 -13.22 8.73 7.77
N VAL A 257 -13.74 8.43 8.97
CA VAL A 257 -14.89 7.55 9.18
C VAL A 257 -15.98 8.22 10.02
N ASP A 258 -15.58 9.04 11.00
CA ASP A 258 -16.47 9.66 11.99
C ASP A 258 -15.97 11.05 12.37
N HIS A 259 -16.42 12.07 11.63
CA HIS A 259 -16.06 13.47 11.86
C HIS A 259 -16.47 13.99 13.24
N ALA A 260 -17.58 13.51 13.80
CA ALA A 260 -18.06 13.99 15.12
C ALA A 260 -17.13 13.51 16.23
N ARG A 261 -16.75 12.24 16.19
CA ARG A 261 -15.79 11.64 17.13
C ARG A 261 -14.39 12.21 16.96
N ALA A 262 -13.95 12.42 15.71
CA ALA A 262 -12.65 13.00 15.42
C ALA A 262 -12.47 14.37 16.06
N ARG A 263 -13.51 15.20 16.00
CA ARG A 263 -13.50 16.55 16.58
C ARG A 263 -13.17 16.53 18.07
N LEU A 264 -13.76 15.62 18.83
CA LEU A 264 -13.47 15.46 20.27
C LEU A 264 -11.99 15.10 20.50
N VAL A 265 -11.40 14.27 19.66
CA VAL A 265 -10.00 13.86 19.79
C VAL A 265 -9.04 14.95 19.30
N PHE A 266 -9.43 15.78 18.32
CA PHE A 266 -8.68 16.99 17.98
C PHE A 266 -8.70 18.00 19.13
N ASP A 267 -9.84 18.18 19.79
CA ASP A 267 -9.95 19.06 21.00
C ASP A 267 -9.05 18.54 22.13
N GLU A 268 -8.94 17.22 22.31
CA GLU A 268 -7.99 16.59 23.25
C GLU A 268 -6.52 16.93 22.87
N ALA A 269 -6.15 16.83 21.58
CA ALA A 269 -4.81 17.18 21.11
C ALA A 269 -4.48 18.67 21.35
N ILE A 270 -5.46 19.57 21.15
CA ILE A 270 -5.33 21.00 21.43
C ILE A 270 -5.16 21.24 22.94
N ALA A 271 -5.93 20.53 23.78
CA ALA A 271 -5.84 20.69 25.25
C ALA A 271 -4.45 20.26 25.78
N LEU A 272 -3.82 19.25 25.19
CA LEU A 272 -2.46 18.82 25.56
C LEU A 272 -1.41 19.91 25.34
N GLU A 273 -1.62 20.83 24.38
CA GLU A 273 -0.70 21.94 24.09
C GLU A 273 -0.46 22.84 25.32
N ALA A 274 -1.52 23.11 26.11
CA ALA A 274 -1.45 23.99 27.27
C ALA A 274 -0.57 23.43 28.40
N GLY A 275 -0.33 22.12 28.43
CA GLY A 275 0.51 21.46 29.44
C GLY A 275 1.99 21.35 29.07
N LEU A 276 2.38 21.78 27.85
CA LEU A 276 3.74 21.65 27.36
C LEU A 276 4.62 22.86 27.67
N ALA A 277 5.94 22.64 27.77
CA ALA A 277 6.92 23.73 27.79
C ALA A 277 6.90 24.50 26.44
N PRO A 278 7.27 25.81 26.40
CA PRO A 278 7.10 26.66 25.22
C PRO A 278 7.62 26.11 23.89
N PRO A 279 8.83 25.49 23.79
CA PRO A 279 9.29 24.91 22.54
C PRO A 279 8.40 23.76 22.05
N ALA A 280 8.00 22.85 22.96
CA ALA A 280 7.13 21.72 22.63
C ALA A 280 5.69 22.19 22.34
N ALA A 281 5.16 23.14 23.13
CA ALA A 281 3.84 23.74 22.90
C ALA A 281 3.76 24.38 21.50
N ARG A 282 4.79 25.13 21.09
CA ARG A 282 4.84 25.73 19.75
C ARG A 282 4.80 24.67 18.65
N LEU A 283 5.56 23.59 18.79
CA LEU A 283 5.58 22.51 17.79
C LEU A 283 4.22 21.81 17.71
N LEU A 284 3.58 21.53 18.86
CA LEU A 284 2.25 20.92 18.87
C LEU A 284 1.19 21.87 18.32
N HIS A 285 1.32 23.17 18.55
CA HIS A 285 0.45 24.19 17.95
C HIS A 285 0.50 24.14 16.42
N LEU A 286 1.70 24.05 15.83
CA LEU A 286 1.85 23.94 14.37
C LEU A 286 1.23 22.65 13.83
N VAL A 287 1.27 21.55 14.60
CA VAL A 287 0.56 20.30 14.27
C VAL A 287 -0.95 20.51 14.31
N ASN A 288 -1.49 21.04 15.41
CA ASN A 288 -2.92 21.26 15.63
C ASN A 288 -3.53 22.21 14.59
N THR A 289 -2.77 23.21 14.16
CA THR A 289 -3.17 24.17 13.11
C THR A 289 -2.85 23.68 11.69
N ARG A 290 -2.22 22.49 11.54
CA ARG A 290 -1.80 21.93 10.26
C ARG A 290 -0.87 22.86 9.46
N ASP A 291 -0.05 23.64 10.14
CA ASP A 291 0.88 24.59 9.50
C ASP A 291 2.15 23.88 8.99
N VAL A 292 1.98 23.19 7.88
CA VAL A 292 3.06 22.46 7.18
C VAL A 292 4.17 23.41 6.74
N GLN A 293 3.81 24.67 6.38
CA GLN A 293 4.77 25.64 5.88
C GLN A 293 5.73 26.12 6.96
N ALA A 294 5.25 26.22 8.19
CA ALA A 294 6.09 26.56 9.33
C ALA A 294 6.87 25.35 9.88
N LEU A 295 6.29 24.14 9.84
CA LEU A 295 6.98 22.91 10.28
C LEU A 295 8.11 22.48 9.35
N GLY A 296 7.91 22.59 8.04
CA GLY A 296 8.86 22.10 7.03
C GLY A 296 10.29 22.62 7.21
N PRO A 297 10.52 23.94 7.30
CA PRO A 297 11.86 24.50 7.52
C PRO A 297 12.53 24.07 8.84
N ILE A 298 11.75 23.82 9.88
CA ILE A 298 12.25 23.33 11.17
C ILE A 298 12.78 21.89 11.04
N LEU A 299 12.10 21.06 10.24
CA LEU A 299 12.39 19.64 10.10
C LEU A 299 13.44 19.34 9.03
N LEU A 300 13.52 20.16 7.99
CA LEU A 300 14.38 19.95 6.81
C LEU A 300 15.86 19.64 7.17
N PRO A 301 16.51 20.31 8.14
CA PRO A 301 17.90 19.99 8.52
C PRO A 301 18.10 18.59 9.11
N HIS A 302 17.03 17.94 9.55
CA HIS A 302 17.08 16.65 10.24
C HIS A 302 16.73 15.46 9.36
N VAL A 303 16.10 15.67 8.19
CA VAL A 303 15.57 14.57 7.36
C VAL A 303 16.65 13.68 6.75
N GLU A 304 17.83 14.21 6.45
CA GLU A 304 18.93 13.43 5.87
C GLU A 304 19.39 12.31 6.81
N GLY A 305 19.42 12.58 8.11
CA GLY A 305 19.79 11.58 9.11
C GLY A 305 18.80 10.41 9.24
N PHE A 306 17.52 10.63 8.94
CA PHE A 306 16.51 9.56 8.96
C PHE A 306 16.59 8.65 7.74
N ALA A 307 17.02 9.18 6.61
CA ALA A 307 17.10 8.47 5.34
C ALA A 307 18.51 7.97 5.00
N ALA A 308 19.45 8.06 5.95
CA ALA A 308 20.85 7.74 5.72
C ALA A 308 21.08 6.26 5.36
N ASP A 309 20.30 5.34 5.97
CA ASP A 309 20.43 3.91 5.71
C ASP A 309 19.92 3.54 4.30
N PRO A 310 20.77 2.98 3.44
CA PRO A 310 20.36 2.52 2.10
C PRO A 310 19.20 1.51 2.13
N ALA A 311 19.07 0.72 3.20
CA ALA A 311 17.99 -0.24 3.36
C ALA A 311 16.59 0.39 3.42
N LEU A 312 16.49 1.71 3.56
CA LEU A 312 15.24 2.45 3.54
C LEU A 312 14.85 2.96 2.14
N SER A 313 15.69 2.73 1.12
CA SER A 313 15.50 3.27 -0.22
C SER A 313 15.74 2.19 -1.28
N PRO A 314 14.71 1.76 -2.04
CA PRO A 314 14.87 0.77 -3.11
C PRO A 314 15.92 1.17 -4.16
N GLU A 315 16.01 2.45 -4.49
CA GLU A 315 17.00 2.93 -5.46
C GLU A 315 18.45 2.78 -4.99
N ARG A 316 18.68 2.69 -3.67
CA ARG A 316 20.01 2.54 -3.06
C ARG A 316 20.28 1.12 -2.55
N SER A 317 19.30 0.23 -2.67
CA SER A 317 19.38 -1.17 -2.24
C SER A 317 19.54 -2.11 -3.43
N PRO A 318 19.95 -3.38 -3.23
CA PRO A 318 19.97 -4.38 -4.28
C PRO A 318 18.61 -4.53 -4.96
N ALA A 319 18.63 -4.54 -6.30
CA ALA A 319 17.40 -4.70 -7.08
C ALA A 319 16.90 -6.16 -6.99
N PRO A 320 15.58 -6.39 -6.85
CA PRO A 320 15.03 -7.73 -6.83
C PRO A 320 15.15 -8.38 -8.22
N PRO A 321 15.47 -9.69 -8.29
CA PRO A 321 15.48 -10.42 -9.58
C PRO A 321 14.06 -10.74 -10.07
N SER A 322 13.07 -10.72 -9.19
CA SER A 322 11.65 -10.98 -9.51
C SER A 322 10.96 -9.73 -10.06
N PRO A 323 9.88 -9.89 -10.88
CA PRO A 323 9.13 -8.75 -11.41
C PRO A 323 8.58 -7.82 -10.33
N VAL A 324 8.63 -6.51 -10.62
CA VAL A 324 8.09 -5.45 -9.77
C VAL A 324 6.95 -4.74 -10.47
N PHE A 325 5.83 -4.62 -9.77
CA PHE A 325 4.64 -3.90 -10.18
C PHE A 325 4.52 -2.62 -9.33
N LEU A 326 4.56 -1.47 -9.98
CA LEU A 326 4.43 -0.17 -9.34
C LEU A 326 3.06 0.42 -9.68
N LEU A 327 2.22 0.62 -8.67
CA LEU A 327 0.90 1.24 -8.79
C LEU A 327 0.88 2.52 -7.98
N HIS A 328 0.57 3.66 -8.61
CA HIS A 328 0.60 4.95 -7.93
C HIS A 328 -0.56 5.84 -8.33
N GLY A 329 -1.08 6.61 -7.40
CA GLY A 329 -2.07 7.64 -7.67
C GLY A 329 -1.44 8.90 -8.24
N THR A 330 -1.97 9.44 -9.35
CA THR A 330 -1.45 10.66 -9.99
C THR A 330 -1.39 11.85 -9.03
N HIS A 331 -2.35 11.93 -8.11
CA HIS A 331 -2.52 13.07 -7.21
C HIS A 331 -2.06 12.78 -5.78
N ASP A 332 -1.25 11.76 -5.57
CA ASP A 332 -0.68 11.45 -4.27
C ASP A 332 0.16 12.63 -3.75
N ASN A 333 -0.19 13.15 -2.59
CA ASN A 333 0.48 14.24 -1.91
C ASN A 333 1.17 13.83 -0.60
N VAL A 334 1.23 12.52 -0.33
CA VAL A 334 2.05 11.92 0.75
C VAL A 334 3.36 11.43 0.16
N ILE A 335 3.29 10.57 -0.85
CA ILE A 335 4.43 10.11 -1.64
C ILE A 335 4.15 10.48 -3.10
N PRO A 336 4.85 11.43 -3.70
CA PRO A 336 4.57 11.86 -5.08
C PRO A 336 4.71 10.72 -6.09
N ALA A 337 3.82 10.66 -7.09
CA ALA A 337 3.83 9.63 -8.12
C ALA A 337 5.16 9.52 -8.88
N ILE A 338 5.88 10.63 -9.03
CA ILE A 338 7.20 10.67 -9.65
C ILE A 338 8.22 9.75 -8.94
N GLU A 339 8.01 9.42 -7.65
CA GLU A 339 8.84 8.43 -6.94
C GLU A 339 8.77 7.06 -7.60
N SER A 340 7.56 6.60 -7.97
CA SER A 340 7.40 5.34 -8.70
C SER A 340 7.97 5.39 -10.11
N GLU A 341 7.94 6.55 -10.78
CA GLU A 341 8.53 6.72 -12.11
C GLU A 341 10.07 6.65 -12.05
N LEU A 342 10.68 7.34 -11.09
CA LEU A 342 12.13 7.31 -10.86
C LEU A 342 12.58 5.90 -10.47
N LEU A 343 11.88 5.27 -9.54
CA LEU A 343 12.14 3.90 -9.10
C LEU A 343 12.00 2.91 -10.27
N GLY A 344 10.95 3.04 -11.08
CA GLY A 344 10.74 2.18 -12.25
C GLY A 344 11.91 2.24 -13.23
N ARG A 345 12.41 3.44 -13.52
CA ARG A 345 13.60 3.64 -14.36
C ARG A 345 14.85 3.03 -13.72
N ALA A 346 15.06 3.26 -12.42
CA ALA A 346 16.22 2.75 -11.69
C ALA A 346 16.25 1.21 -11.61
N LEU A 347 15.11 0.57 -11.40
CA LEU A 347 14.99 -0.89 -11.37
C LEU A 347 15.18 -1.50 -12.76
N ALA A 348 14.56 -0.93 -13.81
CA ALA A 348 14.70 -1.40 -15.18
C ALA A 348 16.16 -1.28 -15.66
N ALA A 349 16.86 -0.20 -15.34
CA ALA A 349 18.28 -0.03 -15.65
C ALA A 349 19.19 -1.10 -14.98
N ARG A 350 18.71 -1.72 -13.89
CA ARG A 350 19.40 -2.81 -13.17
C ARG A 350 18.89 -4.22 -13.59
N GLY A 351 18.06 -4.31 -14.64
CA GLY A 351 17.58 -5.55 -15.21
C GLY A 351 16.36 -6.16 -14.52
N THR A 352 15.75 -5.48 -13.56
CA THR A 352 14.49 -5.94 -12.95
C THR A 352 13.33 -5.71 -13.94
N PRO A 353 12.47 -6.72 -14.22
CA PRO A 353 11.26 -6.50 -15.00
C PRO A 353 10.28 -5.61 -14.22
N VAL A 354 9.90 -4.48 -14.79
CA VAL A 354 9.02 -3.49 -14.13
C VAL A 354 7.75 -3.28 -14.95
N ARG A 355 6.60 -3.26 -14.28
CA ARG A 355 5.35 -2.71 -14.78
C ARG A 355 4.93 -1.54 -13.92
N LEU A 356 4.89 -0.34 -14.49
CA LEU A 356 4.44 0.88 -13.83
C LEU A 356 3.03 1.25 -14.32
N LEU A 357 2.15 1.59 -13.39
CA LEU A 357 0.87 2.24 -13.65
C LEU A 357 0.72 3.45 -12.71
N VAL A 358 0.68 4.65 -13.28
CA VAL A 358 0.25 5.87 -12.60
C VAL A 358 -1.16 6.19 -13.08
N THR A 359 -2.12 6.33 -12.16
CA THR A 359 -3.53 6.45 -12.51
C THR A 359 -4.26 7.48 -11.64
N PRO A 360 -5.19 8.26 -12.21
CA PRO A 360 -6.03 9.16 -11.42
C PRO A 360 -7.11 8.43 -10.62
N LEU A 361 -7.34 7.14 -10.89
CA LEU A 361 -8.36 6.31 -10.19
C LEU A 361 -8.06 6.07 -8.71
N ILE A 362 -6.83 6.32 -8.28
CA ILE A 362 -6.35 6.04 -6.94
C ILE A 362 -5.76 7.34 -6.37
N THR A 363 -6.26 7.75 -5.20
CA THR A 363 -5.60 8.76 -4.37
C THR A 363 -5.16 8.10 -3.08
N HIS A 364 -4.33 8.77 -2.28
CA HIS A 364 -3.94 8.22 -0.96
C HIS A 364 -5.15 8.00 -0.04
N ALA A 365 -6.29 8.68 -0.30
CA ALA A 365 -7.50 8.64 0.53
C ALA A 365 -8.83 8.51 -0.24
N GLU A 366 -8.91 8.87 -1.53
CA GLU A 366 -10.18 8.96 -2.26
C GLU A 366 -10.06 8.50 -3.72
N VAL A 367 -11.20 8.11 -4.32
CA VAL A 367 -11.31 7.80 -5.76
C VAL A 367 -11.71 9.06 -6.52
N ASP A 368 -10.85 9.57 -7.39
CA ASP A 368 -11.17 10.73 -8.23
C ASP A 368 -12.21 10.36 -9.31
N ARG A 369 -13.18 11.27 -9.52
CA ARG A 369 -14.34 11.04 -10.40
C ARG A 369 -14.10 11.43 -11.87
N ARG A 370 -12.96 12.00 -12.22
CA ARG A 370 -12.62 12.36 -13.61
C ARG A 370 -11.72 11.31 -14.24
N THR A 371 -12.29 10.19 -14.64
CA THR A 371 -11.56 9.05 -15.18
C THR A 371 -11.97 8.75 -16.61
N THR A 372 -11.03 8.32 -17.42
CA THR A 372 -11.29 7.85 -18.78
C THR A 372 -11.51 6.33 -18.81
N ALA A 373 -12.17 5.83 -19.86
CA ALA A 373 -12.30 4.38 -20.05
C ALA A 373 -10.91 3.69 -20.16
N ARG A 374 -9.89 4.42 -20.61
CA ARG A 374 -8.52 3.92 -20.70
C ARG A 374 -7.91 3.72 -19.30
N ASP A 375 -8.08 4.69 -18.38
CA ASP A 375 -7.56 4.56 -17.00
C ASP A 375 -8.14 3.33 -16.32
N VAL A 376 -9.45 3.10 -16.52
CA VAL A 376 -10.11 1.88 -16.01
C VAL A 376 -9.50 0.64 -16.65
N TRP A 377 -9.35 0.60 -17.97
CA TRP A 377 -8.77 -0.54 -18.68
C TRP A 377 -7.36 -0.86 -18.19
N ASP A 378 -6.50 0.14 -18.10
CA ASP A 378 -5.10 -0.02 -17.65
C ASP A 378 -5.03 -0.58 -16.22
N LEU A 379 -5.95 -0.17 -15.33
CA LEU A 379 -6.05 -0.71 -13.97
C LEU A 379 -6.53 -2.17 -13.95
N LEU A 380 -7.49 -2.54 -14.83
CA LEU A 380 -7.97 -3.91 -14.95
C LEU A 380 -6.86 -4.83 -15.48
N GLU A 381 -6.11 -4.40 -16.48
CA GLU A 381 -4.95 -5.13 -17.02
C GLU A 381 -3.85 -5.29 -15.96
N PHE A 382 -3.53 -4.20 -15.24
CA PHE A 382 -2.52 -4.23 -14.19
C PHE A 382 -2.82 -5.32 -13.16
N TRP A 383 -4.03 -5.29 -12.59
CA TRP A 383 -4.43 -6.30 -11.62
C TRP A 383 -4.61 -7.69 -12.23
N GLY A 384 -5.04 -7.76 -13.49
CA GLY A 384 -5.08 -9.01 -14.24
C GLY A 384 -3.71 -9.67 -14.34
N ASP A 385 -2.66 -8.88 -14.59
CA ASP A 385 -1.29 -9.36 -14.65
C ASP A 385 -0.74 -9.76 -13.28
N VAL A 386 -1.00 -8.96 -12.23
CA VAL A 386 -0.61 -9.31 -10.86
C VAL A 386 -1.25 -10.64 -10.44
N LEU A 387 -2.56 -10.81 -10.68
CA LEU A 387 -3.31 -12.02 -10.29
C LEU A 387 -3.01 -13.25 -11.18
N ALA A 388 -2.28 -13.07 -12.28
CA ALA A 388 -1.82 -14.16 -13.13
C ALA A 388 -0.45 -14.74 -12.71
N ARG A 389 0.27 -14.05 -11.79
CA ARG A 389 1.56 -14.52 -11.24
C ARG A 389 1.32 -15.57 -10.17
#